data_1eb48bb7e2ad970276c53022435427b2
#
_entry.id   1eb48bb7e2ad970276c53022435427b2
#
_cell.length_a   1.000
_cell.length_b   1.000
_cell.length_c   1.000
_cell.angle_alpha   90.00
_cell.angle_beta   90.00
_cell.angle_gamma   90.00
#
_symmetry.space_group_name_H-M   'P 1'
#
loop_
_entity.id
_entity.type
_entity.pdbx_description
1 polymer ?
#
loop_
_entity_poly.entity_id
_entity_poly.type
_entity_poly.pdbx_seq_one_letter_code
_entity_poly.pdbx_strand_id
1 'polypeptide(L)'
;WEEFRNRGFAVIDVNYRLYPKVKCPGYLEDAALAVSWVFNNIEKYGGSPSKIYIGGHSSGGLLTLMLALDKRWLAEYGIDADRIAKAYPVGGQTMTHFTIKKERGLDVDLPFIDDMAPSFHARKEGAPLMLITGDRNLEMLARYEENAHLLAILKHVGHEASLFELEGFGHVNVLSPACLLIRNDIEKQ
;
A
#
# COMPACT_ATOMS: atom_id res chain seq x y z
N TRP A 1 3.16 10.88 10.18
CA TRP A 1 2.62 10.28 11.41
C TRP A 1 2.29 11.32 12.48
N GLU A 2 2.73 12.57 12.38
CA GLU A 2 2.32 13.67 13.27
C GLU A 2 0.79 13.78 13.40
N GLU A 3 0.07 13.54 12.33
CA GLU A 3 -1.39 13.58 12.27
C GLU A 3 -2.08 12.55 13.17
N PHE A 4 -1.38 11.47 13.55
CA PHE A 4 -1.91 10.39 14.40
C PHE A 4 -1.52 10.55 15.88
N ARG A 5 -0.58 11.45 16.18
CA ARG A 5 -0.01 11.62 17.51
C ARG A 5 -1.07 12.08 18.50
N ASN A 6 -1.06 11.48 19.71
CA ASN A 6 -2.00 11.79 20.79
C ASN A 6 -3.50 11.64 20.46
N ARG A 7 -3.84 10.75 19.52
CA ARG A 7 -5.21 10.50 19.07
C ARG A 7 -5.67 9.06 19.25
N GLY A 8 -5.01 8.31 20.13
CA GLY A 8 -5.38 6.92 20.40
C GLY A 8 -4.86 5.92 19.36
N PHE A 9 -3.93 6.32 18.49
CA PHE A 9 -3.27 5.43 17.54
C PHE A 9 -1.90 4.98 18.06
N ALA A 10 -1.61 3.69 17.89
CA ALA A 10 -0.24 3.19 17.88
C ALA A 10 0.28 3.25 16.44
N VAL A 11 1.33 4.03 16.19
CA VAL A 11 1.97 4.15 14.88
C VAL A 11 3.26 3.36 14.91
N ILE A 12 3.40 2.43 13.96
CA ILE A 12 4.58 1.58 13.81
C ILE A 12 5.25 1.94 12.48
N ASP A 13 6.38 2.62 12.54
CA ASP A 13 7.22 2.89 11.39
C ASP A 13 8.11 1.70 11.09
N VAL A 14 8.11 1.27 9.84
CA VAL A 14 8.83 0.06 9.40
C VAL A 14 9.97 0.43 8.47
N ASN A 15 11.18 0.02 8.84
CA ASN A 15 12.31 0.01 7.92
C ASN A 15 12.36 -1.34 7.18
N TYR A 16 12.64 -1.29 5.90
CA TYR A 16 12.86 -2.47 5.07
C TYR A 16 14.12 -2.31 4.23
N ARG A 17 14.71 -3.43 3.84
CA ARG A 17 15.94 -3.43 3.04
C ARG A 17 15.66 -2.91 1.64
N LEU A 18 16.60 -2.14 1.10
CA LEU A 18 16.44 -1.41 -0.16
C LEU A 18 17.34 -1.97 -1.27
N TYR A 19 16.87 -1.87 -2.52
CA TYR A 19 17.71 -2.04 -3.70
C TYR A 19 18.85 -0.98 -3.71
N PRO A 20 20.08 -1.31 -4.16
CA PRO A 20 20.51 -2.59 -4.74
C PRO A 20 21.03 -3.63 -3.73
N LYS A 21 21.04 -3.33 -2.43
CA LYS A 21 21.53 -4.26 -1.40
C LYS A 21 20.66 -5.53 -1.33
N VAL A 22 19.37 -5.36 -1.53
CA VAL A 22 18.40 -6.46 -1.61
C VAL A 22 17.58 -6.29 -2.89
N LYS A 23 17.31 -7.40 -3.56
CA LYS A 23 16.45 -7.48 -4.75
C LYS A 23 15.04 -7.94 -4.38
N CYS A 24 14.11 -7.80 -5.31
CA CYS A 24 12.78 -8.40 -5.21
C CYS A 24 12.92 -9.94 -5.04
N PRO A 25 12.18 -10.56 -4.09
CA PRO A 25 11.11 -9.99 -3.26
C PRO A 25 11.54 -9.52 -1.85
N GLY A 26 12.81 -9.45 -1.50
CA GLY A 26 13.29 -9.27 -0.12
C GLY A 26 12.70 -8.08 0.63
N TYR A 27 12.39 -6.97 -0.04
CA TYR A 27 11.70 -5.83 0.59
C TYR A 27 10.21 -6.10 0.87
N LEU A 28 9.56 -6.96 0.07
CA LEU A 28 8.19 -7.43 0.33
C LEU A 28 8.17 -8.40 1.53
N GLU A 29 9.15 -9.29 1.61
CA GLU A 29 9.34 -10.21 2.74
C GLU A 29 9.53 -9.43 4.05
N ASP A 30 10.36 -8.38 4.03
CA ASP A 30 10.58 -7.52 5.19
C ASP A 30 9.28 -6.82 5.63
N ALA A 31 8.50 -6.31 4.69
CA ALA A 31 7.21 -5.66 4.97
C ALA A 31 6.20 -6.67 5.53
N ALA A 32 6.14 -7.88 4.97
CA ALA A 32 5.27 -8.94 5.46
C ALA A 32 5.64 -9.39 6.87
N LEU A 33 6.95 -9.56 7.14
CA LEU A 33 7.46 -9.87 8.49
C LEU A 33 7.06 -8.79 9.50
N ALA A 34 7.20 -7.52 9.15
CA ALA A 34 6.83 -6.41 10.02
C ALA A 34 5.33 -6.39 10.34
N VAL A 35 4.47 -6.53 9.32
CA VAL A 35 3.02 -6.58 9.51
C VAL A 35 2.63 -7.81 10.33
N SER A 36 3.25 -8.96 10.08
CA SER A 36 3.01 -10.17 10.87
C SER A 36 3.38 -9.99 12.34
N TRP A 37 4.50 -9.31 12.60
CA TRP A 37 4.90 -8.98 13.97
C TRP A 37 3.82 -8.11 14.67
N VAL A 38 3.26 -7.14 13.97
CA VAL A 38 2.18 -6.29 14.51
C VAL A 38 0.97 -7.14 14.89
N PHE A 39 0.48 -8.00 14.00
CA PHE A 39 -0.64 -8.90 14.28
C PHE A 39 -0.42 -9.76 15.54
N ASN A 40 0.79 -10.24 15.73
CA ASN A 40 1.14 -11.16 16.82
C ASN A 40 1.47 -10.45 18.15
N ASN A 41 1.69 -9.14 18.14
CA ASN A 41 2.18 -8.45 19.32
C ASN A 41 1.38 -7.22 19.75
N ILE A 42 0.52 -6.68 18.90
CA ILE A 42 -0.10 -5.37 19.13
C ILE A 42 -0.95 -5.31 20.42
N GLU A 43 -1.52 -6.42 20.86
CA GLU A 43 -2.28 -6.50 22.12
C GLU A 43 -1.42 -6.17 23.35
N LYS A 44 -0.12 -6.53 23.31
CA LYS A 44 0.84 -6.21 24.39
C LYS A 44 1.07 -4.69 24.54
N TYR A 45 0.72 -3.94 23.51
CA TYR A 45 0.85 -2.48 23.45
C TYR A 45 -0.50 -1.77 23.56
N GLY A 46 -1.56 -2.51 23.94
CA GLY A 46 -2.91 -1.96 24.09
C GLY A 46 -3.68 -1.75 22.80
N GLY A 47 -3.17 -2.24 21.67
CA GLY A 47 -3.87 -2.22 20.37
C GLY A 47 -4.73 -3.46 20.16
N SER A 48 -5.44 -3.50 19.03
CA SER A 48 -6.32 -4.61 18.66
C SER A 48 -5.90 -5.23 17.32
N PRO A 49 -5.77 -6.55 17.23
CA PRO A 49 -5.46 -7.23 15.97
C PRO A 49 -6.61 -7.16 14.95
N SER A 50 -7.80 -6.71 15.35
CA SER A 50 -8.93 -6.44 14.45
C SER A 50 -8.94 -5.01 13.90
N LYS A 51 -8.04 -4.14 14.39
CA LYS A 51 -7.92 -2.72 14.00
C LYS A 51 -6.51 -2.40 13.52
N ILE A 52 -5.97 -3.26 12.65
CA ILE A 52 -4.67 -3.04 12.03
C ILE A 52 -4.89 -2.44 10.65
N TYR A 53 -4.39 -1.23 10.47
CA TYR A 53 -4.38 -0.48 9.23
C TYR A 53 -2.97 -0.46 8.68
N ILE A 54 -2.81 -0.63 7.38
CA ILE A 54 -1.51 -0.52 6.74
C ILE A 54 -1.52 0.61 5.72
N GLY A 55 -0.41 1.31 5.61
CA GLY A 55 -0.28 2.40 4.65
C GLY A 55 1.17 2.65 4.30
N GLY A 56 1.39 3.30 3.17
CA GLY A 56 2.72 3.65 2.72
C GLY A 56 2.70 4.55 1.51
N HIS A 57 3.78 5.30 1.34
CA HIS A 57 3.95 6.24 0.24
C HIS A 57 4.91 5.70 -0.82
N SER A 58 4.62 5.94 -2.09
CA SER A 58 5.48 5.58 -3.22
C SER A 58 5.81 4.07 -3.23
N SER A 59 7.06 3.66 -3.05
CA SER A 59 7.42 2.25 -2.86
C SER A 59 6.70 1.59 -1.69
N GLY A 60 6.48 2.32 -0.58
CA GLY A 60 5.64 1.86 0.53
C GLY A 60 4.18 1.66 0.12
N GLY A 61 3.68 2.45 -0.82
CA GLY A 61 2.35 2.26 -1.41
C GLY A 61 2.25 0.97 -2.22
N LEU A 62 3.29 0.61 -2.98
CA LEU A 62 3.39 -0.69 -3.64
C LEU A 62 3.37 -1.83 -2.61
N LEU A 63 4.20 -1.74 -1.54
CA LEU A 63 4.24 -2.76 -0.50
C LEU A 63 2.87 -2.92 0.18
N THR A 64 2.19 -1.81 0.47
CA THR A 64 0.83 -1.80 1.02
C THR A 64 -0.16 -2.54 0.12
N LEU A 65 -0.15 -2.25 -1.17
CA LEU A 65 -1.01 -2.92 -2.15
C LEU A 65 -0.71 -4.41 -2.27
N MET A 66 0.56 -4.78 -2.35
CA MET A 66 0.97 -6.19 -2.45
C MET A 66 0.54 -6.97 -1.21
N LEU A 67 0.73 -6.44 -0.01
CA LEU A 67 0.31 -7.12 1.23
C LEU A 67 -1.21 -7.25 1.36
N ALA A 68 -1.97 -6.28 0.84
CA ALA A 68 -3.43 -6.32 0.89
C ALA A 68 -4.05 -7.24 -0.18
N LEU A 69 -3.48 -7.29 -1.38
CA LEU A 69 -4.06 -8.01 -2.52
C LEU A 69 -3.49 -9.42 -2.72
N ASP A 70 -2.19 -9.60 -2.50
CA ASP A 70 -1.53 -10.90 -2.66
C ASP A 70 -1.40 -11.61 -1.29
N LYS A 71 -2.27 -12.57 -1.06
CA LYS A 71 -2.32 -13.31 0.21
C LYS A 71 -1.05 -14.09 0.53
N ARG A 72 -0.20 -14.41 -0.46
CA ARG A 72 1.00 -15.23 -0.29
C ARG A 72 1.91 -14.67 0.81
N TRP A 73 2.10 -13.35 0.84
CA TRP A 73 3.07 -12.69 1.72
C TRP A 73 2.78 -12.88 3.21
N LEU A 74 1.53 -12.65 3.62
CA LEU A 74 1.14 -12.81 5.03
C LEU A 74 0.81 -14.26 5.39
N ALA A 75 0.41 -15.08 4.41
CA ALA A 75 0.15 -16.49 4.62
C ALA A 75 1.39 -17.27 5.08
N GLU A 76 2.60 -16.87 4.69
CA GLU A 76 3.86 -17.44 5.19
C GLU A 76 4.01 -17.34 6.72
N TYR A 77 3.34 -16.37 7.32
CA TYR A 77 3.31 -16.14 8.77
C TYR A 77 2.00 -16.60 9.42
N GLY A 78 1.18 -17.35 8.70
CA GLY A 78 -0.12 -17.85 9.18
C GLY A 78 -1.19 -16.76 9.34
N ILE A 79 -1.03 -15.62 8.67
CA ILE A 79 -1.96 -14.49 8.73
C ILE A 79 -2.72 -14.39 7.42
N ASP A 80 -4.05 -14.33 7.51
CA ASP A 80 -4.89 -13.99 6.36
C ASP A 80 -4.84 -12.47 6.12
N ALA A 81 -4.45 -12.06 4.91
CA ALA A 81 -4.40 -10.65 4.51
C ALA A 81 -5.77 -9.95 4.63
N ASP A 82 -6.88 -10.70 4.55
CA ASP A 82 -8.23 -10.15 4.68
C ASP A 82 -8.54 -9.69 6.12
N ARG A 83 -7.65 -9.96 7.08
CA ARG A 83 -7.72 -9.43 8.45
C ARG A 83 -7.21 -8.01 8.59
N ILE A 84 -6.55 -7.47 7.58
CA ILE A 84 -6.19 -6.04 7.53
C ILE A 84 -7.49 -5.24 7.51
N ALA A 85 -7.66 -4.33 8.48
CA ALA A 85 -8.91 -3.57 8.61
C ALA A 85 -9.14 -2.64 7.41
N LYS A 86 -8.10 -1.99 6.91
CA LYS A 86 -8.09 -1.21 5.67
C LYS A 86 -6.65 -0.88 5.24
N ALA A 87 -6.44 -0.70 3.95
CA ALA A 87 -5.13 -0.35 3.39
C ALA A 87 -5.17 1.01 2.66
N TYR A 88 -4.11 1.80 2.87
CA TYR A 88 -3.98 3.18 2.41
C TYR A 88 -2.70 3.37 1.58
N PRO A 89 -2.65 2.90 0.34
CA PRO A 89 -1.51 3.18 -0.55
C PRO A 89 -1.57 4.64 -1.04
N VAL A 90 -0.49 5.39 -0.83
CA VAL A 90 -0.34 6.77 -1.27
C VAL A 90 0.69 6.84 -2.39
N GLY A 91 0.30 7.26 -3.59
CA GLY A 91 1.15 7.36 -4.77
C GLY A 91 1.86 6.03 -5.12
N GLY A 92 1.27 4.89 -4.76
CA GLY A 92 1.83 3.56 -5.00
C GLY A 92 1.74 3.17 -6.49
N GLN A 93 2.77 2.46 -7.00
CA GLN A 93 2.66 1.82 -8.31
C GLN A 93 1.73 0.61 -8.23
N THR A 94 0.90 0.45 -9.24
CA THR A 94 -0.05 -0.66 -9.35
C THR A 94 0.34 -1.69 -10.39
N MET A 95 1.28 -1.34 -11.26
CA MET A 95 1.98 -2.23 -12.18
C MET A 95 3.32 -2.67 -11.60
N THR A 96 4.05 -3.55 -12.28
CA THR A 96 5.38 -4.00 -11.83
C THR A 96 6.33 -2.81 -11.70
N HIS A 97 6.87 -2.64 -10.49
CA HIS A 97 7.66 -1.47 -10.11
C HIS A 97 8.90 -1.30 -10.99
N PHE A 98 9.26 -0.05 -11.31
CA PHE A 98 10.42 0.25 -12.16
C PHE A 98 11.73 -0.33 -11.62
N THR A 99 11.91 -0.41 -10.29
CA THR A 99 13.08 -1.08 -9.68
C THR A 99 13.12 -2.55 -10.04
N ILE A 100 11.99 -3.26 -9.97
CA ILE A 100 11.87 -4.68 -10.33
C ILE A 100 12.15 -4.87 -11.82
N LYS A 101 11.59 -3.99 -12.66
CA LYS A 101 11.88 -4.00 -14.10
C LYS A 101 13.37 -3.82 -14.37
N LYS A 102 14.01 -2.85 -13.69
CA LYS A 102 15.46 -2.63 -13.80
C LYS A 102 16.27 -3.85 -13.36
N GLU A 103 15.91 -4.51 -12.26
CA GLU A 103 16.55 -5.74 -11.78
C GLU A 103 16.50 -6.87 -12.82
N ARG A 104 15.45 -6.90 -13.62
CA ARG A 104 15.21 -7.93 -14.65
C ARG A 104 15.66 -7.53 -16.05
N GLY A 105 16.24 -6.34 -16.21
CA GLY A 105 16.68 -5.82 -17.52
C GLY A 105 15.53 -5.45 -18.46
N LEU A 106 14.34 -5.16 -17.90
CA LEU A 106 13.17 -4.71 -18.65
C LEU A 106 13.19 -3.19 -18.80
N ASP A 107 12.50 -2.70 -19.84
CA ASP A 107 12.28 -1.27 -20.02
C ASP A 107 11.49 -0.69 -18.86
N VAL A 108 12.07 0.31 -18.19
CA VAL A 108 11.47 0.90 -16.98
C VAL A 108 10.28 1.80 -17.28
N ASP A 109 10.21 2.35 -18.49
CA ASP A 109 9.17 3.32 -18.89
C ASP A 109 7.93 2.63 -19.49
N LEU A 110 8.08 1.40 -20.00
CA LEU A 110 6.94 0.67 -20.55
C LEU A 110 6.10 -0.02 -19.46
N PRO A 111 4.78 -0.06 -19.62
CA PRO A 111 3.91 -0.81 -18.72
C PRO A 111 4.25 -2.31 -18.73
N PHE A 112 4.31 -2.90 -17.55
CA PHE A 112 4.49 -4.34 -17.38
C PHE A 112 3.72 -4.83 -16.17
N ILE A 113 2.99 -5.91 -16.30
CA ILE A 113 2.18 -6.51 -15.23
C ILE A 113 2.53 -7.98 -15.15
N ASP A 114 3.04 -8.39 -14.00
CA ASP A 114 3.30 -9.77 -13.63
C ASP A 114 2.88 -10.02 -12.17
N ASP A 115 3.28 -11.14 -11.60
CA ASP A 115 2.94 -11.52 -10.21
C ASP A 115 3.59 -10.61 -9.13
N MET A 116 4.41 -9.64 -9.53
CA MET A 116 4.94 -8.58 -8.66
C MET A 116 4.22 -7.24 -8.87
N ALA A 117 3.11 -7.24 -9.58
CA ALA A 117 2.25 -6.08 -9.79
C ALA A 117 0.97 -6.21 -8.97
N PRO A 118 0.58 -5.20 -8.16
CA PRO A 118 -0.70 -5.22 -7.45
C PRO A 118 -1.92 -5.52 -8.34
N SER A 119 -1.95 -4.97 -9.56
CA SER A 119 -3.05 -5.18 -10.51
C SER A 119 -3.24 -6.64 -10.92
N PHE A 120 -2.19 -7.46 -10.87
CA PHE A 120 -2.27 -8.90 -11.15
C PHE A 120 -3.11 -9.65 -10.10
N HIS A 121 -3.13 -9.14 -8.86
CA HIS A 121 -3.78 -9.78 -7.72
C HIS A 121 -5.17 -9.19 -7.39
N ALA A 122 -5.76 -8.42 -8.31
CA ALA A 122 -7.10 -7.88 -8.10
C ALA A 122 -8.10 -9.02 -7.87
N ARG A 123 -8.84 -8.97 -6.76
CA ARG A 123 -9.78 -9.99 -6.31
C ARG A 123 -10.97 -9.37 -5.60
N LYS A 124 -12.05 -10.11 -5.43
CA LYS A 124 -13.30 -9.62 -4.85
C LYS A 124 -13.18 -9.36 -3.35
N GLU A 125 -12.80 -10.39 -2.60
CA GLU A 125 -12.61 -10.31 -1.15
C GLU A 125 -11.25 -9.69 -0.84
N GLY A 126 -11.15 -9.01 0.32
CA GLY A 126 -9.89 -8.44 0.81
C GLY A 126 -10.11 -7.22 1.69
N ALA A 127 -9.02 -6.72 2.24
CA ALA A 127 -9.03 -5.45 2.98
C ALA A 127 -9.56 -4.32 2.09
N PRO A 128 -10.50 -3.49 2.55
CA PRO A 128 -10.92 -2.29 1.83
C PRO A 128 -9.70 -1.42 1.45
N LEU A 129 -9.72 -0.82 0.27
CA LEU A 129 -8.62 -0.01 -0.24
C LEU A 129 -9.02 1.46 -0.40
N MET A 130 -8.23 2.36 0.15
CA MET A 130 -8.31 3.77 -0.13
C MET A 130 -7.05 4.21 -0.87
N LEU A 131 -7.09 4.16 -2.20
CA LEU A 131 -6.02 4.64 -3.06
C LEU A 131 -5.96 6.18 -2.96
N ILE A 132 -4.78 6.73 -2.80
CA ILE A 132 -4.56 8.18 -2.74
C ILE A 132 -3.44 8.54 -3.70
N THR A 133 -3.65 9.54 -4.54
CA THR A 133 -2.62 10.10 -5.43
C THR A 133 -2.52 11.60 -5.24
N GLY A 134 -1.42 12.18 -5.64
CA GLY A 134 -1.34 13.61 -5.90
C GLY A 134 -2.14 13.99 -7.15
N ASP A 135 -2.08 15.27 -7.48
CA ASP A 135 -2.63 15.84 -8.71
C ASP A 135 -1.99 15.17 -9.93
N ARG A 136 -2.80 14.66 -10.85
CA ARG A 136 -2.34 13.95 -12.06
C ARG A 136 -1.38 14.76 -12.92
N ASN A 137 -1.44 16.09 -12.85
CA ASN A 137 -0.56 16.98 -13.59
C ASN A 137 0.78 17.24 -12.88
N LEU A 138 0.92 16.87 -11.60
CA LEU A 138 2.08 17.11 -10.75
C LEU A 138 2.73 15.81 -10.24
N GLU A 139 2.03 14.70 -10.36
CA GLU A 139 2.51 13.37 -9.99
C GLU A 139 3.56 12.83 -10.97
N MET A 140 4.17 11.71 -10.62
CA MET A 140 5.01 10.95 -11.54
C MET A 140 4.18 10.46 -12.74
N LEU A 141 4.84 10.28 -13.86
CA LEU A 141 4.24 9.82 -15.10
C LEU A 141 3.28 8.63 -14.87
N ALA A 142 2.05 8.79 -15.35
CA ALA A 142 0.98 7.79 -15.31
C ALA A 142 0.59 7.28 -13.91
N ARG A 143 1.04 7.92 -12.83
CA ARG A 143 0.75 7.46 -11.48
C ARG A 143 -0.73 7.50 -11.12
N TYR A 144 -1.43 8.54 -11.52
CA TYR A 144 -2.88 8.62 -11.34
C TYR A 144 -3.60 7.58 -12.21
N GLU A 145 -3.21 7.48 -13.49
CA GLU A 145 -3.85 6.60 -14.48
C GLU A 145 -3.73 5.12 -14.10
N GLU A 146 -2.58 4.68 -13.62
CA GLU A 146 -2.41 3.30 -13.17
C GLU A 146 -3.25 2.99 -11.92
N ASN A 147 -3.40 3.94 -10.99
CA ASN A 147 -4.27 3.79 -9.83
C ASN A 147 -5.76 3.82 -10.22
N ALA A 148 -6.16 4.67 -11.17
CA ALA A 148 -7.51 4.69 -11.72
C ALA A 148 -7.84 3.38 -12.46
N HIS A 149 -6.88 2.82 -13.20
CA HIS A 149 -7.01 1.53 -13.85
C HIS A 149 -7.21 0.39 -12.83
N LEU A 150 -6.39 0.33 -11.77
CA LEU A 150 -6.56 -0.64 -10.70
C LEU A 150 -7.94 -0.50 -10.04
N LEU A 151 -8.37 0.73 -9.72
CA LEU A 151 -9.70 0.98 -9.15
C LEU A 151 -10.82 0.42 -10.04
N ALA A 152 -10.73 0.63 -11.36
CA ALA A 152 -11.73 0.13 -12.31
C ALA A 152 -11.82 -1.40 -12.27
N ILE A 153 -10.68 -2.10 -12.22
CA ILE A 153 -10.63 -3.56 -12.11
C ILE A 153 -11.22 -4.01 -10.76
N LEU A 154 -10.81 -3.39 -9.65
CA LEU A 154 -11.29 -3.73 -8.31
C LEU A 154 -12.81 -3.58 -8.20
N LYS A 155 -13.36 -2.48 -8.71
CA LYS A 155 -14.82 -2.28 -8.78
C LYS A 155 -15.52 -3.32 -9.63
N HIS A 156 -14.94 -3.68 -10.77
CA HIS A 156 -15.50 -4.71 -11.67
C HIS A 156 -15.61 -6.07 -10.98
N VAL A 157 -14.59 -6.46 -10.21
CA VAL A 157 -14.60 -7.73 -9.46
C VAL A 157 -15.39 -7.64 -8.14
N GLY A 158 -15.88 -6.45 -7.76
CA GLY A 158 -16.68 -6.24 -6.55
C GLY A 158 -15.87 -6.04 -5.26
N HIS A 159 -14.60 -5.64 -5.38
CA HIS A 159 -13.76 -5.25 -4.24
C HIS A 159 -14.12 -3.86 -3.73
N GLU A 160 -14.14 -3.68 -2.41
CA GLU A 160 -14.36 -2.37 -1.80
C GLU A 160 -13.12 -1.49 -1.96
N ALA A 161 -13.21 -0.52 -2.88
CA ALA A 161 -12.10 0.39 -3.16
C ALA A 161 -12.57 1.79 -3.54
N SER A 162 -11.76 2.79 -3.19
CA SER A 162 -11.92 4.19 -3.56
C SER A 162 -10.59 4.78 -4.03
N LEU A 163 -10.65 5.88 -4.79
CA LEU A 163 -9.47 6.66 -5.21
C LEU A 163 -9.73 8.13 -4.91
N PHE A 164 -8.75 8.75 -4.26
CA PHE A 164 -8.73 10.18 -3.99
C PHE A 164 -7.53 10.82 -4.69
N GLU A 165 -7.80 11.79 -5.54
CA GLU A 165 -6.80 12.67 -6.12
C GLU A 165 -6.72 13.93 -5.27
N LEU A 166 -5.53 14.28 -4.80
CA LEU A 166 -5.29 15.48 -4.02
C LEU A 166 -4.74 16.58 -4.94
N GLU A 167 -5.64 17.41 -5.46
CA GLU A 167 -5.33 18.50 -6.38
C GLU A 167 -4.30 19.47 -5.76
N GLY A 168 -3.36 19.92 -6.58
CA GLY A 168 -2.28 20.84 -6.19
C GLY A 168 -1.12 20.19 -5.45
N PHE A 169 -1.15 18.87 -5.18
CA PHE A 169 -0.05 18.16 -4.51
C PHE A 169 0.63 17.19 -5.48
N GLY A 170 1.95 17.32 -5.62
CA GLY A 170 2.77 16.36 -6.38
C GLY A 170 3.19 15.16 -5.54
N HIS A 171 4.00 14.29 -6.13
CA HIS A 171 4.39 13.00 -5.55
C HIS A 171 4.94 13.08 -4.12
N VAL A 172 5.76 14.07 -3.81
CA VAL A 172 6.42 14.15 -2.49
C VAL A 172 5.53 14.83 -1.44
N ASN A 173 4.90 15.96 -1.80
CA ASN A 173 4.15 16.77 -0.86
C ASN A 173 2.71 16.30 -0.62
N VAL A 174 2.25 15.28 -1.36
CA VAL A 174 0.94 14.62 -1.13
C VAL A 174 0.86 13.89 0.22
N LEU A 175 2.00 13.50 0.79
CA LEU A 175 2.02 12.65 1.99
C LEU A 175 1.34 13.31 3.20
N SER A 176 1.60 14.59 3.46
CA SER A 176 1.01 15.29 4.62
C SER A 176 -0.52 15.37 4.55
N PRO A 177 -1.14 15.88 3.47
CA PRO A 177 -2.60 15.89 3.34
C PRO A 177 -3.20 14.46 3.25
N ALA A 178 -2.48 13.50 2.70
CA ALA A 178 -2.92 12.11 2.69
C ALA A 178 -3.01 11.54 4.11
N CYS A 179 -2.03 11.80 4.99
CA CYS A 179 -2.08 11.38 6.39
C CYS A 179 -3.31 11.95 7.12
N LEU A 180 -3.66 13.21 6.86
CA LEU A 180 -4.86 13.84 7.43
C LEU A 180 -6.13 13.15 6.92
N LEU A 181 -6.21 12.85 5.63
CA LEU A 181 -7.33 12.14 5.02
C LEU A 181 -7.49 10.73 5.61
N ILE A 182 -6.38 9.98 5.73
CA ILE A 182 -6.34 8.64 6.31
C ILE A 182 -6.82 8.66 7.76
N ARG A 183 -6.28 9.57 8.58
CA ARG A 183 -6.72 9.72 9.97
C ARG A 183 -8.23 9.96 10.07
N ASN A 184 -8.74 10.91 9.30
CA ASN A 184 -10.17 11.24 9.32
C ASN A 184 -11.05 10.06 8.87
N ASP A 185 -10.56 9.20 7.98
CA ASP A 185 -11.26 8.00 7.55
C ASP A 185 -11.27 6.93 8.66
N ILE A 186 -10.14 6.71 9.33
CA ILE A 186 -10.05 5.74 10.44
C ILE A 186 -10.91 6.19 11.63
N GLU A 187 -10.93 7.47 11.98
CA GLU A 187 -11.73 8.02 13.11
C GLU A 187 -13.25 7.87 12.89
N LYS A 188 -13.71 7.56 11.68
CA LYS A 188 -15.14 7.32 11.36
C LYS A 188 -15.55 5.85 11.47
N GLN A 189 -14.59 4.93 11.64
CA GLN A 189 -14.81 3.48 11.77
C GLN A 189 -14.90 3.05 13.24
#